data_bfd36da262adec6f592d23a453a7c9e9
#
_entry.id   bfd36da262adec6f592d23a453a7c9e9
#
_cell.length_a   1.000
_cell.length_b   1.000
_cell.length_c   1.000
_cell.angle_alpha   90.00
_cell.angle_beta   90.00
_cell.angle_gamma   90.00
#
_symmetry.space_group_name_H-M   'P 1'
#
loop_
_entity.id
_entity.type
_entity.pdbx_description
1 polymer ?
#
loop_
_entity_poly.entity_id
_entity_poly.type
_entity_poly.pdbx_seq_one_letter_code
_entity_poly.pdbx_strand_id
1 'polypeptide(L)'
;MSNEITNVLLPVVNSSTKVLIVGSMPGKQSLEKQQYYGNPRNHFWPIIGEVLETDIPDEYDKRIALLESNSIGLWDTIETCEREGSLDATIRNEKPNDFQTLFEKYPNIQLVLFNGGKAFEVFKKHLGLELIEGRAYKKMPSTSPIPGKNIKSFAEKLEDWRIIQSYLT
;
A
#
# COMPACT_ATOMS: atom_id res chain seq x y z
N MET A 1 -15.43 -13.44 22.43
CA MET A 1 -15.55 -13.29 20.97
C MET A 1 -14.30 -12.62 20.42
N SER A 2 -13.80 -13.12 19.32
CA SER A 2 -12.66 -12.52 18.65
C SER A 2 -13.08 -11.25 17.91
N ASN A 3 -12.32 -10.16 18.06
CA ASN A 3 -12.48 -8.94 17.28
C ASN A 3 -11.52 -8.92 16.08
N GLU A 4 -11.11 -10.10 15.65
CA GLU A 4 -10.17 -10.25 14.56
C GLU A 4 -10.78 -9.80 13.23
N ILE A 5 -10.04 -8.96 12.52
CA ILE A 5 -10.40 -8.48 11.20
C ILE A 5 -9.50 -9.17 10.19
N THR A 6 -10.10 -9.72 9.14
CA THR A 6 -9.35 -10.37 8.06
C THR A 6 -9.27 -9.43 6.85
N ASN A 7 -8.07 -9.28 6.31
CA ASN A 7 -7.87 -8.54 5.08
C ASN A 7 -8.22 -9.46 3.90
N VAL A 8 -9.32 -9.15 3.23
CA VAL A 8 -9.83 -9.95 2.11
C VAL A 8 -9.28 -9.49 0.76
N LEU A 9 -8.48 -8.43 0.73
CA LEU A 9 -7.93 -7.90 -0.51
C LEU A 9 -6.74 -8.74 -0.98
N LEU A 10 -6.82 -9.21 -2.22
CA LEU A 10 -5.74 -9.96 -2.85
C LEU A 10 -4.67 -9.01 -3.39
N PRO A 11 -3.41 -9.47 -3.51
CA PRO A 11 -2.38 -8.60 -4.06
C PRO A 11 -2.67 -8.26 -5.52
N VAL A 12 -2.37 -7.03 -5.89
CA VAL A 12 -2.43 -6.55 -7.28
C VAL A 12 -1.00 -6.61 -7.81
N VAL A 13 -0.66 -7.69 -8.50
CA VAL A 13 0.69 -7.91 -9.04
C VAL A 13 0.61 -8.74 -10.31
N ASN A 14 1.61 -8.57 -11.16
CA ASN A 14 1.81 -9.43 -12.32
C ASN A 14 3.32 -9.54 -12.62
N SER A 15 3.69 -10.28 -13.64
CA SER A 15 5.10 -10.50 -13.96
C SER A 15 5.86 -9.22 -14.34
N SER A 16 5.14 -8.16 -14.70
CA SER A 16 5.74 -6.87 -15.07
C SER A 16 5.85 -5.88 -13.91
N THR A 17 5.33 -6.22 -12.72
CA THR A 17 5.35 -5.30 -11.58
C THR A 17 6.78 -4.94 -11.19
N LYS A 18 7.08 -3.65 -11.16
CA LYS A 18 8.39 -3.11 -10.76
C LYS A 18 8.35 -2.40 -9.43
N VAL A 19 7.22 -1.76 -9.11
CA VAL A 19 7.02 -1.01 -7.86
C VAL A 19 5.88 -1.64 -7.10
N LEU A 20 6.14 -2.04 -5.86
CA LEU A 20 5.09 -2.56 -4.97
C LEU A 20 4.82 -1.56 -3.87
N ILE A 21 3.58 -1.09 -3.78
CA ILE A 21 3.15 -0.20 -2.71
C ILE A 21 2.49 -1.04 -1.63
N VAL A 22 3.01 -0.95 -0.42
CA VAL A 22 2.62 -1.80 0.71
C VAL A 22 1.95 -0.97 1.78
N GLY A 23 0.66 -1.23 2.01
CA GLY A 23 -0.09 -0.62 3.11
C GLY A 23 -0.01 -1.45 4.38
N SER A 24 -0.66 -0.98 5.45
CA SER A 24 -0.77 -1.71 6.72
C SER A 24 -1.96 -2.64 6.69
N MET A 25 -3.16 -2.08 6.78
CA MET A 25 -4.43 -2.79 6.78
C MET A 25 -5.47 -1.91 6.11
N PRO A 26 -6.34 -2.43 5.25
CA PRO A 26 -7.37 -1.61 4.63
C PRO A 26 -8.28 -0.98 5.69
N GLY A 27 -8.69 0.26 5.47
CA GLY A 27 -9.68 0.90 6.33
C GLY A 27 -11.03 0.23 6.18
N LYS A 28 -11.98 0.62 7.04
CA LYS A 28 -13.32 0.05 7.08
C LYS A 28 -14.02 0.15 5.72
N GLN A 29 -13.96 1.31 5.07
CA GLN A 29 -14.61 1.51 3.76
C GLN A 29 -13.98 0.64 2.67
N SER A 30 -12.65 0.46 2.71
CA SER A 30 -11.95 -0.41 1.76
C SER A 30 -12.36 -1.86 1.92
N LEU A 31 -12.48 -2.33 3.16
CA LEU A 31 -12.92 -3.71 3.44
C LEU A 31 -14.37 -3.92 3.00
N GLU A 32 -15.27 -2.97 3.29
CA GLU A 32 -16.68 -3.05 2.90
C GLU A 32 -16.85 -3.09 1.38
N LYS A 33 -16.09 -2.27 0.67
CA LYS A 33 -16.13 -2.20 -0.80
C LYS A 33 -15.28 -3.28 -1.47
N GLN A 34 -14.40 -3.93 -0.72
CA GLN A 34 -13.37 -4.83 -1.24
C GLN A 34 -12.48 -4.14 -2.28
N GLN A 35 -12.05 -2.94 -1.97
CA GLN A 35 -11.25 -2.09 -2.86
C GLN A 35 -10.08 -1.45 -2.10
N TYR A 36 -8.90 -1.45 -2.71
CA TYR A 36 -7.77 -0.70 -2.18
C TYR A 36 -8.09 0.79 -2.22
N TYR A 37 -7.79 1.45 -1.10
CA TYR A 37 -7.97 2.91 -0.99
C TYR A 37 -9.38 3.34 -1.35
N GLY A 38 -10.38 2.63 -0.80
CA GLY A 38 -11.79 2.86 -1.08
C GLY A 38 -12.41 4.08 -0.41
N ASN A 39 -11.70 4.69 0.56
CA ASN A 39 -12.16 5.94 1.16
C ASN A 39 -11.91 7.09 0.18
N PRO A 40 -12.96 7.81 -0.27
CA PRO A 40 -12.79 8.88 -1.26
C PRO A 40 -11.88 10.02 -0.81
N ARG A 41 -11.65 10.15 0.50
CA ARG A 41 -10.79 11.19 1.08
C ARG A 41 -9.33 10.79 1.09
N ASN A 42 -9.00 9.53 0.78
CA ASN A 42 -7.61 9.06 0.73
C ASN A 42 -6.90 9.69 -0.46
N HIS A 43 -5.69 10.17 -0.25
CA HIS A 43 -4.90 10.85 -1.29
C HIS A 43 -4.27 9.89 -2.30
N PHE A 44 -4.38 8.57 -2.11
CA PHE A 44 -3.69 7.59 -2.95
C PHE A 44 -3.98 7.78 -4.45
N TRP A 45 -5.26 7.71 -4.82
CA TRP A 45 -5.61 7.81 -6.24
C TRP A 45 -5.27 9.16 -6.86
N PRO A 46 -5.54 10.29 -6.19
CA PRO A 46 -5.06 11.59 -6.70
C PRO A 46 -3.55 11.65 -6.88
N ILE A 47 -2.78 11.08 -5.95
CA ILE A 47 -1.31 11.04 -6.07
C ILE A 47 -0.91 10.21 -7.28
N ILE A 48 -1.50 9.03 -7.48
CA ILE A 48 -1.22 8.18 -8.63
C ILE A 48 -1.51 8.91 -9.94
N GLY A 49 -2.63 9.63 -10.01
CA GLY A 49 -2.99 10.42 -11.19
C GLY A 49 -1.93 11.45 -11.54
N GLU A 50 -1.43 12.17 -10.54
CA GLU A 50 -0.38 13.16 -10.74
C GLU A 50 0.96 12.50 -11.13
N VAL A 51 1.32 11.41 -10.47
CA VAL A 51 2.58 10.69 -10.76
C VAL A 51 2.58 10.12 -12.17
N LEU A 52 1.46 9.58 -12.62
CA LEU A 52 1.33 9.00 -13.96
C LEU A 52 0.91 10.02 -15.02
N GLU A 53 0.63 11.24 -14.61
CA GLU A 53 0.20 12.34 -15.50
C GLU A 53 -1.04 11.93 -16.32
N THR A 54 -2.01 11.35 -15.64
CA THR A 54 -3.25 10.85 -16.26
C THR A 54 -4.44 11.05 -15.34
N ASP A 55 -5.63 11.11 -15.92
CA ASP A 55 -6.86 11.13 -15.14
C ASP A 55 -7.12 9.75 -14.55
N ILE A 56 -7.60 9.71 -13.31
CA ILE A 56 -7.95 8.45 -12.64
C ILE A 56 -9.38 8.05 -13.05
N PRO A 57 -9.58 6.84 -13.57
CA PRO A 57 -10.94 6.36 -13.90
C PRO A 57 -11.84 6.29 -12.66
N ASP A 58 -13.13 6.44 -12.87
CA ASP A 58 -14.11 6.31 -11.78
C ASP A 58 -14.34 4.84 -11.40
N GLU A 59 -14.31 3.94 -12.38
CA GLU A 59 -14.53 2.52 -12.14
C GLU A 59 -13.28 1.88 -11.51
N TYR A 60 -13.49 1.14 -10.42
CA TYR A 60 -12.39 0.52 -9.69
C TYR A 60 -11.55 -0.44 -10.55
N ASP A 61 -12.22 -1.29 -11.34
CA ASP A 61 -11.50 -2.26 -12.20
C ASP A 61 -10.58 -1.56 -13.20
N LYS A 62 -10.97 -0.39 -13.67
CA LYS A 62 -10.15 0.42 -14.57
C LYS A 62 -8.98 1.06 -13.83
N ARG A 63 -9.16 1.42 -12.55
CA ARG A 63 -8.07 1.92 -11.71
C ARG A 63 -7.00 0.84 -11.52
N ILE A 64 -7.43 -0.38 -11.23
CA ILE A 64 -6.50 -1.50 -11.07
C ILE A 64 -5.77 -1.80 -12.39
N ALA A 65 -6.49 -1.80 -13.51
CA ALA A 65 -5.88 -1.98 -14.83
C ALA A 65 -4.83 -0.90 -15.13
N LEU A 66 -5.09 0.34 -14.70
CA LEU A 66 -4.13 1.43 -14.85
C LEU A 66 -2.83 1.15 -14.09
N LEU A 67 -2.94 0.68 -12.85
CA LEU A 67 -1.75 0.31 -12.06
C LEU A 67 -0.98 -0.83 -12.73
N GLU A 68 -1.69 -1.87 -13.14
CA GLU A 68 -1.08 -3.04 -13.77
C GLU A 68 -0.36 -2.69 -15.07
N SER A 69 -0.96 -1.82 -15.89
CA SER A 69 -0.35 -1.38 -17.15
C SER A 69 0.86 -0.46 -16.94
N ASN A 70 1.01 0.10 -15.73
CA ASN A 70 2.14 0.95 -15.37
C ASN A 70 3.13 0.26 -14.44
N SER A 71 3.07 -1.06 -14.31
CA SER A 71 4.01 -1.86 -13.52
C SER A 71 4.00 -1.54 -12.02
N ILE A 72 2.85 -1.08 -11.51
CA ILE A 72 2.65 -0.77 -10.10
C ILE A 72 1.75 -1.83 -9.48
N GLY A 73 2.21 -2.41 -8.36
CA GLY A 73 1.44 -3.38 -7.59
C GLY A 73 1.04 -2.84 -6.23
N LEU A 74 0.06 -3.50 -5.63
CA LEU A 74 -0.46 -3.18 -4.30
C LEU A 74 -0.58 -4.42 -3.45
N TRP A 75 -0.25 -4.31 -2.19
CA TRP A 75 -0.64 -5.27 -1.16
C TRP A 75 -0.54 -4.60 0.21
N ASP A 76 -1.00 -5.29 1.25
CA ASP A 76 -0.89 -4.81 2.63
C ASP A 76 -0.03 -5.77 3.44
N THR A 77 0.66 -5.25 4.44
CA THR A 77 1.51 -6.04 5.31
C THR A 77 0.68 -7.03 6.13
N ILE A 78 -0.51 -6.62 6.57
CA ILE A 78 -1.30 -7.35 7.56
C ILE A 78 -2.36 -8.21 6.90
N GLU A 79 -2.38 -9.51 7.25
CA GLU A 79 -3.43 -10.44 6.87
C GLU A 79 -4.60 -10.40 7.84
N THR A 80 -4.31 -10.43 9.14
CA THR A 80 -5.32 -10.33 10.19
C THR A 80 -4.82 -9.47 11.34
N CYS A 81 -5.74 -8.80 12.01
CA CYS A 81 -5.42 -8.03 13.20
C CYS A 81 -6.69 -7.71 14.00
N GLU A 82 -6.50 -7.08 15.16
CA GLU A 82 -7.57 -6.42 15.90
C GLU A 82 -7.33 -4.92 15.80
N ARG A 83 -8.38 -4.15 15.62
CA ARG A 83 -8.25 -2.69 15.43
C ARG A 83 -9.58 -2.01 15.72
N GLU A 84 -9.52 -0.77 16.22
CA GLU A 84 -10.69 0.08 16.41
C GLU A 84 -10.90 0.94 15.15
N GLY A 85 -12.05 0.80 14.51
CA GLY A 85 -12.37 1.56 13.29
C GLY A 85 -11.34 1.38 12.20
N SER A 86 -10.75 2.47 11.75
CA SER A 86 -9.68 2.49 10.73
C SER A 86 -8.36 3.03 11.28
N LEU A 87 -8.20 3.07 12.60
CA LEU A 87 -7.04 3.69 13.26
C LEU A 87 -5.85 2.74 13.32
N ASP A 88 -4.81 2.99 12.53
CA ASP A 88 -3.58 2.19 12.53
C ASP A 88 -2.92 2.14 13.92
N ALA A 89 -3.04 3.21 14.70
CA ALA A 89 -2.46 3.27 16.05
C ALA A 89 -3.06 2.25 17.01
N THR A 90 -4.27 1.74 16.71
CA THR A 90 -4.96 0.75 17.55
C THR A 90 -4.76 -0.68 17.09
N ILE A 91 -3.99 -0.90 16.03
CA ILE A 91 -3.72 -2.26 15.51
C ILE A 91 -2.94 -3.05 16.54
N ARG A 92 -3.44 -4.26 16.85
CA ARG A 92 -2.79 -5.21 17.75
C ARG A 92 -3.05 -6.64 17.29
N ASN A 93 -2.22 -7.56 17.77
CA ASN A 93 -2.31 -8.99 17.42
C ASN A 93 -2.28 -9.21 15.90
N GLU A 94 -1.48 -8.40 15.21
CA GLU A 94 -1.34 -8.45 13.76
C GLU A 94 -0.54 -9.67 13.31
N LYS A 95 -1.00 -10.27 12.20
CA LYS A 95 -0.30 -11.34 11.49
C LYS A 95 0.00 -10.87 10.07
N PRO A 96 1.22 -11.06 9.58
CA PRO A 96 1.59 -10.56 8.26
C PRO A 96 1.10 -11.47 7.13
N ASN A 97 0.94 -10.87 5.95
CA ASN A 97 0.78 -11.61 4.71
C ASN A 97 2.12 -12.27 4.31
N ASP A 98 2.04 -13.30 3.48
CA ASP A 98 3.21 -14.05 3.03
C ASP A 98 3.95 -13.36 1.88
N PHE A 99 4.74 -12.37 2.22
CA PHE A 99 5.54 -11.62 1.25
C PHE A 99 6.70 -12.42 0.67
N GLN A 100 7.18 -13.42 1.40
CA GLN A 100 8.26 -14.27 0.88
C GLN A 100 7.83 -14.96 -0.41
N THR A 101 6.66 -15.59 -0.39
CA THR A 101 6.11 -16.25 -1.58
C THR A 101 5.86 -15.24 -2.70
N LEU A 102 5.35 -14.06 -2.36
CA LEU A 102 5.07 -13.01 -3.35
C LEU A 102 6.35 -12.59 -4.08
N PHE A 103 7.43 -12.29 -3.35
CA PHE A 103 8.68 -11.85 -3.97
C PHE A 103 9.36 -12.97 -4.77
N GLU A 104 9.21 -14.23 -4.36
CA GLU A 104 9.72 -15.36 -5.13
C GLU A 104 8.98 -15.50 -6.45
N LYS A 105 7.67 -15.30 -6.44
CA LYS A 105 6.82 -15.42 -7.62
C LYS A 105 6.95 -14.22 -8.56
N TYR A 106 7.25 -13.03 -8.03
CA TYR A 106 7.31 -11.78 -8.80
C TYR A 106 8.68 -11.12 -8.62
N PRO A 107 9.75 -11.71 -9.21
CA PRO A 107 11.12 -11.23 -8.96
C PRO A 107 11.47 -9.89 -9.58
N ASN A 108 10.62 -9.38 -10.48
CA ASN A 108 10.89 -8.10 -11.16
C ASN A 108 10.58 -6.87 -10.30
N ILE A 109 10.03 -7.06 -9.10
CA ILE A 109 9.79 -5.95 -8.18
C ILE A 109 11.15 -5.37 -7.74
N GLN A 110 11.38 -4.09 -8.03
CA GLN A 110 12.63 -3.40 -7.79
C GLN A 110 12.55 -2.40 -6.65
N LEU A 111 11.35 -1.87 -6.39
CA LEU A 111 11.12 -0.85 -5.36
C LEU A 111 9.90 -1.23 -4.52
N VAL A 112 10.09 -1.16 -3.20
CA VAL A 112 9.01 -1.39 -2.23
C VAL A 112 8.75 -0.08 -1.48
N LEU A 113 7.55 0.46 -1.62
CA LEU A 113 7.17 1.71 -0.95
C LEU A 113 6.16 1.40 0.15
N PHE A 114 6.54 1.67 1.39
CA PHE A 114 5.67 1.46 2.54
C PHE A 114 4.79 2.70 2.72
N ASN A 115 3.49 2.53 2.55
CA ASN A 115 2.52 3.62 2.68
C ASN A 115 2.24 3.87 4.16
N GLY A 116 3.06 4.73 4.76
CA GLY A 116 2.97 5.10 6.16
C GLY A 116 3.88 4.28 7.08
N GLY A 117 4.08 4.79 8.29
CA GLY A 117 4.98 4.20 9.27
C GLY A 117 4.54 2.84 9.79
N LYS A 118 3.22 2.63 9.93
CA LYS A 118 2.70 1.36 10.46
C LYS A 118 2.99 0.19 9.53
N ALA A 119 2.83 0.40 8.21
CA ALA A 119 3.16 -0.61 7.21
C ALA A 119 4.63 -1.04 7.33
N PHE A 120 5.52 -0.06 7.44
CA PHE A 120 6.96 -0.29 7.59
C PHE A 120 7.29 -1.03 8.88
N GLU A 121 6.75 -0.56 10.02
CA GLU A 121 7.02 -1.14 11.33
C GLU A 121 6.61 -2.60 11.41
N VAL A 122 5.40 -2.92 10.94
CA VAL A 122 4.88 -4.28 10.98
C VAL A 122 5.68 -5.21 10.07
N PHE A 123 6.04 -4.74 8.88
CA PHE A 123 6.88 -5.51 7.96
C PHE A 123 8.23 -5.83 8.59
N LYS A 124 8.90 -4.81 9.13
CA LYS A 124 10.20 -4.97 9.77
C LYS A 124 10.14 -5.92 10.96
N LYS A 125 9.09 -5.81 11.79
CA LYS A 125 8.92 -6.61 13.00
C LYS A 125 8.68 -8.09 12.70
N HIS A 126 7.80 -8.40 11.76
CA HIS A 126 7.31 -9.75 11.52
C HIS A 126 8.02 -10.48 10.37
N LEU A 127 8.48 -9.75 9.36
CA LEU A 127 9.09 -10.34 8.18
C LEU A 127 10.60 -10.07 8.09
N GLY A 128 11.02 -8.90 8.57
CA GLY A 128 12.42 -8.48 8.51
C GLY A 128 12.78 -7.87 7.15
N LEU A 129 13.70 -6.91 7.19
CA LEU A 129 14.12 -6.20 5.98
C LEU A 129 15.03 -7.04 5.07
N GLU A 130 15.60 -8.13 5.61
CA GLU A 130 16.39 -9.07 4.81
C GLU A 130 15.57 -9.69 3.68
N LEU A 131 14.25 -9.79 3.87
CA LEU A 131 13.34 -10.34 2.86
C LEU A 131 13.37 -9.55 1.56
N ILE A 132 13.63 -8.25 1.64
CA ILE A 132 13.70 -7.35 0.47
C ILE A 132 15.11 -6.89 0.15
N GLU A 133 16.13 -7.58 0.70
CA GLU A 133 17.53 -7.29 0.41
C GLU A 133 17.79 -7.36 -1.10
N GLY A 134 18.52 -6.37 -1.61
CA GLY A 134 18.77 -6.24 -3.05
C GLY A 134 17.74 -5.39 -3.79
N ARG A 135 16.64 -5.01 -3.11
CA ARG A 135 15.64 -4.10 -3.66
C ARG A 135 15.72 -2.75 -2.95
N ALA A 136 15.37 -1.69 -3.68
CA ALA A 136 15.21 -0.38 -3.04
C ALA A 136 13.92 -0.39 -2.21
N TYR A 137 13.89 0.31 -1.10
CA TYR A 137 12.67 0.51 -0.33
C TYR A 137 12.67 1.87 0.35
N LYS A 138 11.48 2.37 0.65
CA LYS A 138 11.34 3.65 1.34
C LYS A 138 10.04 3.68 2.14
N LYS A 139 10.12 4.29 3.33
CA LYS A 139 8.93 4.59 4.12
C LYS A 139 8.36 5.92 3.63
N MET A 140 7.14 5.89 3.10
CA MET A 140 6.49 7.04 2.49
C MET A 140 5.53 7.71 3.48
N PRO A 141 5.22 9.00 3.28
CA PRO A 141 4.13 9.61 4.05
C PRO A 141 2.81 8.91 3.72
N SER A 142 2.01 8.65 4.75
CA SER A 142 0.72 7.97 4.57
C SER A 142 -0.23 8.77 3.68
N THR A 143 -0.93 8.09 2.79
CA THR A 143 -1.99 8.70 1.97
C THR A 143 -3.31 8.80 2.73
N SER A 144 -3.39 8.21 3.93
CA SER A 144 -4.61 8.19 4.75
C SER A 144 -5.09 9.60 5.09
N PRO A 145 -6.42 9.83 5.11
CA PRO A 145 -6.99 11.11 5.55
C PRO A 145 -7.02 11.25 7.08
N ILE A 146 -6.67 10.20 7.83
CA ILE A 146 -6.74 10.21 9.30
C ILE A 146 -5.67 11.14 9.86
N PRO A 147 -6.05 12.13 10.73
CA PRO A 147 -5.10 13.05 11.34
C PRO A 147 -4.07 12.34 12.24
N GLY A 148 -2.87 12.88 12.31
CA GLY A 148 -1.78 12.37 13.15
C GLY A 148 -0.69 13.42 13.30
N LYS A 149 0.39 13.05 13.98
CA LYS A 149 1.55 13.94 14.10
C LYS A 149 2.28 14.06 12.76
N ASN A 150 2.79 15.26 12.50
CA ASN A 150 3.62 15.51 11.32
C ASN A 150 2.93 15.19 9.99
N ILE A 151 1.64 15.51 9.90
CA ILE A 151 0.89 15.31 8.66
C ILE A 151 1.43 16.24 7.59
N LYS A 152 1.78 15.65 6.45
CA LYS A 152 2.19 16.41 5.27
C LYS A 152 0.96 16.85 4.46
N SER A 153 1.08 17.99 3.79
CA SER A 153 0.08 18.45 2.83
C SER A 153 0.07 17.52 1.60
N PHE A 154 -0.97 17.63 0.78
CA PHE A 154 -1.04 16.88 -0.48
C PHE A 154 0.20 17.13 -1.34
N ALA A 155 0.60 18.40 -1.49
CA ALA A 155 1.76 18.76 -2.30
C ALA A 155 3.06 18.13 -1.78
N GLU A 156 3.23 18.12 -0.45
CA GLU A 156 4.41 17.51 0.18
C GLU A 156 4.42 15.99 -0.02
N LYS A 157 3.26 15.33 0.14
CA LYS A 157 3.12 13.89 -0.11
C LYS A 157 3.45 13.58 -1.56
N LEU A 158 2.87 14.35 -2.49
CA LEU A 158 3.08 14.15 -3.92
C LEU A 158 4.57 14.21 -4.28
N GLU A 159 5.30 15.17 -3.71
CA GLU A 159 6.73 15.30 -4.00
C GLU A 159 7.48 14.02 -3.62
N ASP A 160 7.18 13.46 -2.44
CA ASP A 160 7.82 12.21 -2.01
C ASP A 160 7.42 11.03 -2.90
N TRP A 161 6.15 10.94 -3.29
CA TRP A 161 5.63 9.83 -4.10
C TRP A 161 6.10 9.86 -5.56
N ARG A 162 6.65 10.98 -6.03
CA ARG A 162 7.20 11.08 -7.39
C ARG A 162 8.40 10.15 -7.63
N ILE A 163 8.96 9.55 -6.59
CA ILE A 163 10.02 8.54 -6.73
C ILE A 163 9.58 7.38 -7.66
N ILE A 164 8.29 7.09 -7.72
CA ILE A 164 7.74 6.05 -8.59
C ILE A 164 8.17 6.28 -10.04
N GLN A 165 8.17 7.54 -10.49
CA GLN A 165 8.49 7.89 -11.89
C GLN A 165 9.85 7.38 -12.32
N SER A 166 10.84 7.32 -11.42
CA SER A 166 12.19 6.86 -11.72
C SER A 166 12.26 5.37 -12.06
N TYR A 167 11.25 4.60 -11.70
CA TYR A 167 11.25 3.15 -11.85
C TYR A 167 10.35 2.66 -12.97
N LEU A 168 9.59 3.55 -13.62
CA LEU A 168 8.61 3.17 -14.64
C LEU A 168 9.11 3.27 -16.07
N THR A 169 10.29 3.81 -16.27
CA THR A 169 10.87 3.96 -17.61
C THR A 169 11.98 2.97 -17.86
#